data_a0a64a53b7852e57fb3491b48246930f
#
_entry.id   a0a64a53b7852e57fb3491b48246930f
#
_cell.length_a   1.000
_cell.length_b   1.000
_cell.length_c   1.000
_cell.angle_alpha   90.00
_cell.angle_beta   90.00
_cell.angle_gamma   90.00
#
_symmetry.space_group_name_H-M   'P 1'
#
loop_
_entity.id
_entity.type
_entity.pdbx_description
1 polymer ?
#
loop_
_entity_poly.entity_id
_entity_poly.type
_entity_poly.pdbx_seq_one_letter_code
_entity_poly.pdbx_strand_id
1 'polypeptide(L)'
;MEQKRPADIFQELLDYLWNGLGLEEKGWKRLKKGDFKKRLKSGLTYQICFDRSRYNYIDYKIGHGNVEVGFTWDLLTKVPNAPFLWYN
;
A
#
# COMPACT_ATOMS: atom_id res chain seq x y z
N MET A 1 -12.02 17.58 -19.32
CA MET A 1 -11.16 16.49 -18.81
C MET A 1 -10.62 16.89 -17.45
N GLU A 2 -10.92 16.11 -16.44
CA GLU A 2 -10.43 16.39 -15.10
C GLU A 2 -8.94 16.08 -14.99
N GLN A 3 -8.23 17.01 -14.39
CA GLN A 3 -6.82 16.82 -14.09
C GLN A 3 -6.69 16.08 -12.76
N LYS A 4 -6.00 14.96 -12.79
CA LYS A 4 -5.81 14.14 -11.59
C LYS A 4 -4.69 14.70 -10.72
N ARG A 5 -4.91 14.70 -9.42
CA ARG A 5 -3.88 15.04 -8.46
C ARG A 5 -3.03 13.80 -8.16
N PRO A 6 -1.81 13.96 -7.64
CA PRO A 6 -0.99 12.81 -7.21
C PRO A 6 -1.74 11.86 -6.26
N ALA A 7 -2.59 12.39 -5.38
CA ALA A 7 -3.39 11.57 -4.47
C ALA A 7 -4.37 10.67 -5.22
N ASP A 8 -4.95 11.14 -6.31
CA ASP A 8 -5.89 10.37 -7.10
C ASP A 8 -5.18 9.23 -7.83
N ILE A 9 -3.99 9.51 -8.35
CA ILE A 9 -3.17 8.50 -9.01
C ILE A 9 -2.72 7.44 -8.02
N PHE A 10 -2.38 7.84 -6.80
CA PHE A 10 -2.03 6.92 -5.72
C PHE A 10 -3.19 5.95 -5.43
N GLN A 11 -4.41 6.47 -5.30
CA GLN A 11 -5.58 5.63 -5.08
C GLN A 11 -5.86 4.69 -6.24
N GLU A 12 -5.72 5.18 -7.47
CA GLU A 12 -5.90 4.33 -8.65
C GLU A 12 -4.89 3.19 -8.67
N LEU A 13 -3.65 3.46 -8.27
CA LEU A 13 -2.61 2.42 -8.21
C LEU A 13 -2.99 1.36 -7.17
N LEU A 14 -3.43 1.78 -5.98
CA LEU A 14 -3.85 0.83 -4.96
C LEU A 14 -5.04 -0.01 -5.43
N ASP A 15 -6.01 0.61 -6.09
CA ASP A 15 -7.17 -0.10 -6.64
C ASP A 15 -6.73 -1.11 -7.70
N TYR A 16 -5.82 -0.70 -8.55
CA TYR A 16 -5.28 -1.58 -9.59
C TYR A 16 -4.57 -2.79 -9.00
N LEU A 17 -3.74 -2.57 -7.99
CA LEU A 17 -3.03 -3.66 -7.32
C LEU A 17 -4.00 -4.60 -6.60
N TRP A 18 -4.97 -4.03 -5.89
CA TRP A 18 -5.95 -4.82 -5.16
C TRP A 18 -6.76 -5.72 -6.08
N ASN A 19 -7.30 -5.15 -7.14
CA ASN A 19 -8.15 -5.88 -8.09
C ASN A 19 -7.34 -6.77 -9.02
N GLY A 20 -6.22 -6.27 -9.53
CA GLY A 20 -5.41 -6.97 -10.52
C GLY A 20 -4.72 -8.21 -9.97
N LEU A 21 -4.35 -8.19 -8.70
CA LEU A 21 -3.71 -9.34 -8.06
C LEU A 21 -4.70 -10.31 -7.41
N GLY A 22 -6.00 -9.98 -7.41
CA GLY A 22 -7.02 -10.83 -6.81
C GLY A 22 -6.79 -11.04 -5.33
N LEU A 23 -6.36 -10.02 -4.62
CA LEU A 23 -5.95 -10.14 -3.22
C LEU A 23 -7.10 -10.53 -2.30
N GLU A 24 -8.30 -10.03 -2.56
CA GLU A 24 -9.46 -10.39 -1.76
C GLU A 24 -9.72 -11.90 -1.77
N GLU A 25 -9.61 -12.51 -2.94
CA GLU A 25 -9.81 -13.96 -3.09
C GLU A 25 -8.70 -14.76 -2.42
N LYS A 26 -7.52 -14.16 -2.27
CA LYS A 26 -6.37 -14.79 -1.62
C LYS A 26 -6.36 -14.60 -0.11
N GLY A 27 -7.42 -14.02 0.45
CA GLY A 27 -7.56 -13.86 1.89
C GLY A 27 -6.98 -12.56 2.45
N TRP A 28 -6.61 -11.63 1.60
CA TRP A 28 -6.14 -10.32 2.03
C TRP A 28 -7.32 -9.42 2.37
N LYS A 29 -7.08 -8.48 3.27
CA LYS A 29 -8.03 -7.43 3.61
C LYS A 29 -7.42 -6.08 3.30
N ARG A 30 -8.25 -5.17 2.80
CA ARG A 30 -7.83 -3.81 2.53
C ARG A 30 -8.30 -2.92 3.68
N LEU A 31 -7.35 -2.24 4.32
CA LEU A 31 -7.65 -1.36 5.43
C LEU A 31 -8.11 0.01 4.92
N LYS A 32 -8.77 0.78 5.77
CA LYS A 32 -9.27 2.11 5.39
C LYS A 32 -8.19 3.06 4.90
N LYS A 33 -6.98 2.92 5.45
CA LYS A 33 -5.83 3.74 5.05
C LYS A 33 -5.24 3.32 3.71
N GLY A 34 -5.69 2.20 3.17
CA GLY A 34 -5.17 1.66 1.92
C GLY A 34 -4.16 0.54 2.08
N ASP A 35 -3.73 0.26 3.30
CA ASP A 35 -2.81 -0.84 3.56
C ASP A 35 -3.48 -2.19 3.32
N PHE A 36 -2.68 -3.19 2.94
CA PHE A 36 -3.16 -4.54 2.74
C PHE A 36 -2.66 -5.44 3.85
N LYS A 37 -3.53 -6.32 4.34
CA LYS A 37 -3.22 -7.18 5.48
C LYS A 37 -3.73 -8.59 5.24
N LYS A 38 -2.91 -9.58 5.58
CA LYS A 38 -3.31 -10.99 5.52
C LYS A 38 -2.88 -11.71 6.78
N ARG A 39 -3.84 -12.35 7.45
CA ARG A 39 -3.58 -13.15 8.63
C ARG A 39 -3.40 -14.61 8.24
N LEU A 40 -2.32 -15.21 8.69
CA LEU A 40 -2.02 -16.61 8.45
C LEU A 40 -2.52 -17.47 9.58
N LYS A 41 -2.75 -18.77 9.31
CA LYS A 41 -3.20 -19.74 10.31
C LYS A 41 -2.21 -19.90 11.45
N SER A 42 -0.93 -19.66 11.19
CA SER A 42 0.13 -19.74 12.19
C SER A 42 0.10 -18.62 13.22
N GLY A 43 -0.78 -17.63 13.06
CA GLY A 43 -0.82 -16.44 13.91
C GLY A 43 0.04 -15.30 13.40
N LEU A 44 0.79 -15.51 12.33
CA LEU A 44 1.54 -14.45 11.69
C LEU A 44 0.62 -13.58 10.84
N THR A 45 0.99 -12.34 10.65
CA THR A 45 0.24 -11.39 9.85
C THR A 45 1.19 -10.70 8.88
N TYR A 46 0.89 -10.78 7.59
CA TYR A 46 1.55 -9.96 6.58
C TYR A 46 0.84 -8.62 6.50
N GLN A 47 1.61 -7.57 6.39
CA GLN A 47 1.06 -6.24 6.18
C GLN A 47 1.91 -5.49 5.18
N ILE A 48 1.26 -4.89 4.20
CA ILE A 48 1.91 -4.03 3.22
C ILE A 48 1.37 -2.62 3.42
N CYS A 49 2.25 -1.72 3.78
CA CYS A 49 1.93 -0.32 3.99
C CYS A 49 2.42 0.48 2.79
N PHE A 50 1.57 1.36 2.29
CA PHE A 50 1.90 2.19 1.14
C PHE A 50 2.05 3.64 1.57
N ASP A 51 3.10 4.27 1.08
CA ASP A 51 3.38 5.67 1.34
C ASP A 51 3.51 6.42 0.03
N ARG A 52 2.93 7.60 -0.03
CA ARG A 52 3.15 8.49 -1.15
C ARG A 52 4.07 9.62 -0.71
N SER A 53 4.96 10.01 -1.61
CA SER A 53 5.84 11.13 -1.33
C SER A 53 5.02 12.43 -1.26
N ARG A 54 5.31 13.26 -0.26
CA ARG A 54 4.73 14.61 -0.17
C ARG A 54 5.28 15.54 -1.25
N TYR A 55 6.32 15.12 -1.93
CA TYR A 55 6.93 15.87 -3.03
C TYR A 55 6.36 15.47 -4.39
N ASN A 56 5.36 14.61 -4.42
CA ASN A 56 4.69 14.27 -5.67
C ASN A 56 4.02 15.50 -6.26
N TYR A 57 4.14 15.64 -7.57
CA TYR A 57 3.52 16.75 -8.28
C TYR A 57 3.18 16.37 -9.71
N ILE A 58 2.23 17.09 -10.27
CA ILE A 58 1.88 16.98 -11.69
C ILE A 58 1.67 18.41 -12.19
N ASP A 59 2.42 18.79 -13.21
CA ASP A 59 2.22 20.07 -13.88
C ASP A 59 1.65 19.82 -15.28
N TYR A 60 0.36 20.03 -15.40
CA TYR A 60 -0.33 19.78 -16.66
C TYR A 60 -0.02 20.82 -17.73
N LYS A 61 0.49 21.97 -17.33
CA LYS A 61 0.86 23.02 -18.29
C LYS A 61 2.06 22.63 -19.12
N ILE A 62 3.06 22.00 -18.48
CA ILE A 62 4.27 21.58 -19.17
C ILE A 62 4.27 20.07 -19.45
N GLY A 63 3.22 19.36 -19.05
CA GLY A 63 3.11 17.93 -19.29
C GLY A 63 4.15 17.10 -18.54
N HIS A 64 4.56 17.55 -17.36
CA HIS A 64 5.61 16.93 -16.58
C HIS A 64 5.14 16.70 -15.14
N GLY A 65 5.60 15.63 -14.55
CA GLY A 65 5.27 15.34 -13.17
C GLY A 65 6.14 14.22 -12.61
N ASN A 66 6.05 14.04 -11.31
CA ASN A 66 6.70 12.93 -10.61
C ASN A 66 5.77 12.41 -9.52
N VAL A 67 5.37 11.17 -9.66
CA VAL A 67 4.51 10.51 -8.67
C VAL A 67 5.20 9.24 -8.23
N GLU A 68 5.65 9.24 -6.97
CA GLU A 68 6.34 8.12 -6.36
C GLU A 68 5.49 7.51 -5.28
N VAL A 69 5.47 6.19 -5.23
CA VAL A 69 4.78 5.42 -4.20
C VAL A 69 5.78 4.43 -3.62
N GLY A 70 6.02 4.56 -2.33
CA GLY A 70 6.84 3.60 -1.61
C GLY A 70 5.96 2.56 -0.93
N PHE A 71 6.53 1.42 -0.59
CA PHE A 71 5.83 0.46 0.23
C PHE A 71 6.79 -0.21 1.21
N THR A 72 6.24 -0.59 2.36
CA THR A 72 6.95 -1.35 3.37
C THR A 72 6.19 -2.64 3.60
N TRP A 73 6.91 -3.76 3.59
CA TRP A 73 6.31 -5.06 3.85
C TRP A 73 6.79 -5.55 5.21
N ASP A 74 5.85 -5.90 6.07
CA ASP A 74 6.12 -6.37 7.41
C ASP A 74 5.50 -7.74 7.65
N LEU A 75 6.21 -8.56 8.39
CA LEU A 75 5.70 -9.82 8.90
C LEU A 75 5.56 -9.67 10.41
N LEU A 76 4.32 -9.63 10.86
CA LEU A 76 4.02 -9.41 12.27
C LEU A 76 3.61 -10.71 12.93
N THR A 77 4.08 -10.91 14.16
CA THR A 77 3.66 -12.05 14.97
C THR A 77 2.84 -11.54 16.15
N LYS A 78 1.87 -12.36 16.56
CA LYS A 78 1.07 -12.04 17.73
C LYS A 78 1.73 -12.43 19.04
N VAL A 79 2.92 -13.02 18.97
CA VAL A 79 3.64 -13.43 20.18
C VAL A 79 4.04 -12.18 20.95
N PRO A 80 3.57 -11.99 22.19
CA PRO A 80 3.96 -10.84 22.98
C PRO A 80 5.47 -10.83 23.23
N ASN A 81 6.04 -9.64 23.31
CA ASN A 81 7.47 -9.45 23.67
C ASN A 81 8.46 -10.08 22.68
N ALA A 82 8.13 -10.04 21.40
CA ALA A 82 9.05 -10.51 20.36
C ALA A 82 9.44 -9.40 19.39
N PRO A 83 9.88 -8.23 19.87
CA PRO A 83 10.18 -7.10 18.98
C PRO A 83 11.36 -7.35 18.05
N PHE A 84 12.22 -8.26 18.41
CA PHE A 84 13.39 -8.63 17.60
C PHE A 84 13.03 -9.47 16.37
N LEU A 85 11.78 -9.88 16.25
CA LEU A 85 11.31 -10.63 15.10
C LEU A 85 10.85 -9.73 13.95
N TRP A 86 11.03 -8.43 14.10
CA TRP A 86 10.72 -7.48 13.05
C TRP A 86 11.82 -7.49 12.00
N TYR A 87 11.42 -7.72 10.74
CA TYR A 87 12.32 -7.65 9.60
C TYR A 87 11.74 -6.65 8.61
N ASN A 88 12.53 -5.71 8.26
CA ASN A 88 12.15 -4.73 7.27
C ASN A 88 12.68 -5.12 5.90
#